data_d3ba47311df8338e9c32ab92079babb8
#
_entry.id   d3ba47311df8338e9c32ab92079babb8
#
_cell.length_a   1.000
_cell.length_b   1.000
_cell.length_c   1.000
_cell.angle_alpha   90.00
_cell.angle_beta   90.00
_cell.angle_gamma   90.00
#
_symmetry.space_group_name_H-M   'P 1'
#
loop_
_entity.id
_entity.type
_entity.pdbx_description
1 polymer ?
#
loop_
_entity_poly.entity_id
_entity_poly.type
_entity_poly.pdbx_seq_one_letter_code
_entity_poly.pdbx_strand_id
1 'polypeptide(L)'
;MRLLNRVCMLPFCVPYELAWKFYLSRQQPAWHLIVPGLWLGRRVQASELPKGVGLVIDVTAEFEGFRAIRDNYTYWTLPTLDARTATKQSFKALSERIAKWSESGIYIHCAKGRGRSTTLLVAVLMERGQVQTIDEAMELIRGQRPQVRLHKPQREVLESLYEHHLA
;
A
#
# COMPACT_ATOMS: atom_id res chain seq x y z
N MET A 1 6.28 17.70 10.42
CA MET A 1 6.98 17.41 11.69
C MET A 1 7.96 18.54 12.00
N ARG A 2 7.94 19.10 13.21
CA ARG A 2 8.87 20.19 13.62
C ARG A 2 10.30 19.66 13.68
N LEU A 3 11.29 20.50 13.35
CA LEU A 3 12.72 20.16 13.28
C LEU A 3 13.24 19.49 14.57
N LEU A 4 12.77 19.92 15.73
CA LEU A 4 13.11 19.38 17.05
C LEU A 4 12.74 17.89 17.20
N ASN A 5 11.59 17.47 16.69
CA ASN A 5 11.17 16.06 16.74
C ASN A 5 12.02 15.16 15.84
N ARG A 6 12.59 15.71 14.75
CA ARG A 6 13.53 14.97 13.90
C ARG A 6 14.85 14.71 14.59
N VAL A 7 15.38 15.70 15.33
CA VAL A 7 16.68 15.58 16.04
C VAL A 7 16.57 14.55 17.17
N CYS A 8 15.49 14.57 17.95
CA CYS A 8 15.28 13.60 19.03
C CYS A 8 15.06 12.16 18.54
N MET A 9 14.59 11.97 17.31
CA MET A 9 14.34 10.66 16.72
C MET A 9 15.52 10.10 15.90
N LEU A 10 16.55 10.90 15.63
CA LEU A 10 17.75 10.50 14.86
C LEU A 10 18.41 9.20 15.36
N PRO A 11 18.61 8.98 16.68
CA PRO A 11 19.25 7.75 17.17
C PRO A 11 18.41 6.49 16.90
N PHE A 12 17.10 6.64 16.66
CA PHE A 12 16.21 5.52 16.32
C PHE A 12 15.99 5.39 14.80
N CYS A 13 15.96 6.51 14.07
CA CYS A 13 15.70 6.52 12.63
C CYS A 13 16.89 6.01 11.81
N VAL A 14 18.13 6.34 12.19
CA VAL A 14 19.35 5.94 11.45
C VAL A 14 19.58 4.42 11.50
N PRO A 15 19.54 3.75 12.67
CA PRO A 15 19.64 2.30 12.72
C PRO A 15 18.48 1.60 11.99
N TYR A 16 17.27 2.18 12.08
CA TYR A 16 16.09 1.63 11.40
C TYR A 16 16.21 1.75 9.87
N GLU A 17 16.69 2.88 9.34
CA GLU A 17 16.93 3.03 7.90
C GLU A 17 18.05 2.14 7.39
N LEU A 18 19.13 1.96 8.15
CA LEU A 18 20.23 1.05 7.80
C LEU A 18 19.78 -0.42 7.85
N ALA A 19 19.09 -0.82 8.89
CA ALA A 19 18.48 -2.14 9.00
C ALA A 19 17.46 -2.37 7.88
N TRP A 20 16.70 -1.33 7.51
CA TRP A 20 15.76 -1.35 6.42
C TRP A 20 16.45 -1.53 5.06
N LYS A 21 17.52 -0.77 4.77
CA LYS A 21 18.34 -0.94 3.55
C LYS A 21 18.94 -2.35 3.46
N PHE A 22 19.47 -2.85 4.57
CA PHE A 22 20.02 -4.21 4.64
C PHE A 22 18.95 -5.29 4.46
N TYR A 23 17.77 -5.10 5.05
CA TYR A 23 16.62 -5.97 4.86
C TYR A 23 16.14 -5.98 3.40
N LEU A 24 16.13 -4.82 2.76
CA LEU A 24 15.71 -4.69 1.35
C LEU A 24 16.70 -5.33 0.38
N SER A 25 18.02 -5.30 0.68
CA SER A 25 19.06 -5.87 -0.19
C SER A 25 19.00 -7.41 -0.28
N ARG A 26 18.32 -8.05 0.67
CA ARG A 26 18.29 -9.52 0.78
C ARG A 26 16.97 -10.18 0.41
N GLN A 27 15.93 -9.44 0.06
CA GLN A 27 14.61 -10.03 -0.16
C GLN A 27 13.86 -9.47 -1.36
N GLN A 28 13.44 -10.38 -2.21
CA GLN A 28 12.30 -10.39 -3.15
C GLN A 28 12.05 -9.14 -4.03
N PRO A 29 11.40 -9.32 -5.18
CA PRO A 29 11.03 -8.23 -6.05
C PRO A 29 10.35 -7.09 -5.29
N ALA A 30 10.77 -5.86 -5.60
CA ALA A 30 10.25 -4.67 -4.95
C ALA A 30 8.72 -4.58 -5.04
N TRP A 31 8.19 -5.09 -6.15
CA TRP A 31 6.77 -5.07 -6.50
C TRP A 31 6.40 -6.25 -7.39
N HIS A 32 5.10 -6.47 -7.52
CA HIS A 32 4.49 -7.39 -8.49
C HIS A 32 3.31 -6.71 -9.17
N LEU A 33 3.12 -7.01 -10.44
CA LEU A 33 1.90 -6.70 -11.16
C LEU A 33 0.83 -7.70 -10.71
N ILE A 34 -0.26 -7.20 -10.16
CA ILE A 34 -1.35 -8.06 -9.65
C ILE A 34 -2.40 -8.26 -10.73
N VAL A 35 -2.86 -7.18 -11.32
CA VAL A 35 -3.70 -7.17 -12.52
C VAL A 35 -3.19 -6.06 -13.46
N PRO A 36 -3.53 -6.07 -14.74
CA PRO A 36 -3.09 -5.05 -15.67
C PRO A 36 -3.28 -3.63 -15.11
N GLY A 37 -2.18 -2.86 -15.07
CA GLY A 37 -2.17 -1.49 -14.58
C GLY A 37 -2.18 -1.33 -13.05
N LEU A 38 -2.10 -2.40 -12.25
CA LEU A 38 -2.17 -2.32 -10.80
C LEU A 38 -1.04 -3.12 -10.14
N TRP A 39 -0.10 -2.41 -9.53
CA TRP A 39 1.08 -2.98 -8.86
C TRP A 39 0.98 -2.87 -7.35
N LEU A 40 1.43 -3.90 -6.68
CA LEU A 40 1.59 -3.98 -5.22
C LEU A 40 3.06 -4.12 -4.86
N GLY A 41 3.55 -3.26 -3.96
CA GLY A 41 4.95 -3.31 -3.60
C GLY A 41 5.32 -2.75 -2.25
N ARG A 42 6.64 -2.76 -2.00
CA ARG A 42 7.27 -2.05 -0.89
C ARG A 42 7.54 -0.60 -1.24
N ARG A 43 7.92 0.20 -0.27
CA ARG A 43 8.46 1.54 -0.48
C ARG A 43 9.71 1.46 -1.38
N VAL A 44 9.72 2.23 -2.47
CA VAL A 44 10.78 2.22 -3.51
C VAL A 44 11.18 3.64 -3.86
N GLN A 45 12.36 3.79 -4.47
CA GLN A 45 12.76 5.06 -5.10
C GLN A 45 12.08 5.23 -6.46
N ALA A 46 12.07 6.44 -7.01
CA ALA A 46 11.46 6.72 -8.30
C ALA A 46 12.02 5.86 -9.45
N SER A 47 13.34 5.58 -9.42
CA SER A 47 14.01 4.72 -10.40
C SER A 47 13.62 3.23 -10.35
N GLU A 48 13.01 2.80 -9.25
CA GLU A 48 12.56 1.42 -9.06
C GLU A 48 11.07 1.21 -9.40
N LEU A 49 10.33 2.29 -9.67
CA LEU A 49 8.91 2.19 -10.04
C LEU A 49 8.72 1.47 -11.37
N PRO A 50 7.67 0.65 -11.51
CA PRO A 50 7.36 0.01 -12.78
C PRO A 50 7.01 1.05 -13.85
N LYS A 51 7.35 0.74 -15.10
CA LYS A 51 6.99 1.58 -16.25
C LYS A 51 5.46 1.68 -16.38
N GLY A 52 4.97 2.85 -16.76
CA GLY A 52 3.54 3.09 -16.95
C GLY A 52 2.78 3.48 -15.68
N VAL A 53 3.43 3.52 -14.52
CA VAL A 53 2.85 4.10 -13.30
C VAL A 53 2.77 5.61 -13.44
N GLY A 54 1.61 6.19 -13.11
CA GLY A 54 1.41 7.63 -12.99
C GLY A 54 0.82 8.01 -11.64
N LEU A 55 0.17 7.05 -10.96
CA LEU A 55 -0.39 7.24 -9.61
C LEU A 55 0.35 6.36 -8.59
N VAL A 56 0.86 6.97 -7.54
CA VAL A 56 1.49 6.28 -6.41
C VAL A 56 0.66 6.49 -5.16
N ILE A 57 0.31 5.40 -4.48
CA ILE A 57 -0.45 5.39 -3.23
C ILE A 57 0.45 4.92 -2.09
N ASP A 58 0.71 5.81 -1.15
CA ASP A 58 1.47 5.50 0.07
C ASP A 58 0.55 5.35 1.28
N VAL A 59 0.53 4.17 1.86
CA VAL A 59 -0.25 3.89 3.07
C VAL A 59 0.60 3.82 4.34
N THR A 60 1.81 4.39 4.33
CA THR A 60 2.65 4.46 5.53
C THR A 60 2.38 5.72 6.34
N ALA A 61 2.46 5.61 7.67
CA ALA A 61 2.44 6.75 8.58
C ALA A 61 3.85 7.12 9.07
N GLU A 62 4.77 6.15 9.03
CA GLU A 62 6.12 6.25 9.60
C GLU A 62 7.16 6.85 8.65
N PHE A 63 6.85 6.91 7.35
CA PHE A 63 7.78 7.44 6.35
C PHE A 63 7.21 8.66 5.64
N GLU A 64 8.07 9.58 5.30
CA GLU A 64 7.78 10.60 4.31
C GLU A 64 8.08 10.05 2.90
N GLY A 65 7.17 10.24 1.96
CA GLY A 65 7.36 9.85 0.57
C GLY A 65 8.61 10.48 -0.04
N PHE A 66 9.32 9.77 -0.90
CA PHE A 66 10.49 10.33 -1.58
C PHE A 66 10.09 11.55 -2.41
N ARG A 67 10.87 12.63 -2.30
CA ARG A 67 10.62 13.88 -3.01
C ARG A 67 10.49 13.66 -4.52
N ALA A 68 11.39 12.87 -5.10
CA ALA A 68 11.37 12.56 -6.54
C ALA A 68 10.07 11.87 -6.99
N ILE A 69 9.38 11.12 -6.13
CA ILE A 69 8.08 10.54 -6.42
C ILE A 69 7.00 11.61 -6.31
N ARG A 70 6.98 12.38 -5.24
CA ARG A 70 5.96 13.41 -5.00
C ARG A 70 5.96 14.53 -6.06
N ASP A 71 7.14 14.85 -6.60
CA ASP A 71 7.30 15.93 -7.57
C ASP A 71 6.99 15.48 -9.02
N ASN A 72 7.05 14.17 -9.34
CA ASN A 72 6.93 13.67 -10.71
C ASN A 72 5.75 12.72 -10.96
N TYR A 73 5.01 12.34 -9.93
CA TYR A 73 3.86 11.42 -10.02
C TYR A 73 2.66 11.99 -9.30
N THR A 74 1.47 11.62 -9.71
CA THR A 74 0.28 11.83 -8.87
C THR A 74 0.47 11.01 -7.60
N TYR A 75 0.43 11.65 -6.44
CA TYR A 75 0.79 11.02 -5.17
C TYR A 75 -0.31 11.22 -4.13
N TRP A 76 -0.94 10.11 -3.71
CA TRP A 76 -1.95 10.12 -2.66
C TRP A 76 -1.48 9.34 -1.45
N THR A 77 -1.92 9.77 -0.27
CA THR A 77 -1.53 9.14 0.99
C THR A 77 -2.73 8.74 1.83
N LEU A 78 -2.59 7.64 2.55
CA LEU A 78 -3.48 7.22 3.64
C LEU A 78 -2.62 6.77 4.83
N PRO A 79 -2.10 7.71 5.63
CA PRO A 79 -1.19 7.39 6.72
C PRO A 79 -1.79 6.38 7.68
N THR A 80 -1.23 5.19 7.72
CA THR A 80 -1.71 4.06 8.52
C THR A 80 -0.56 3.43 9.28
N LEU A 81 -0.71 3.24 10.59
CA LEU A 81 0.28 2.54 11.41
C LEU A 81 0.36 1.06 11.04
N ASP A 82 1.52 0.43 11.27
CA ASP A 82 1.70 -0.99 10.95
C ASP A 82 0.71 -1.88 11.71
N ALA A 83 0.23 -2.93 11.04
CA ALA A 83 -0.83 -3.83 11.52
C ALA A 83 -2.17 -3.17 11.91
N ARG A 84 -2.37 -1.89 11.58
CA ARG A 84 -3.61 -1.15 11.80
C ARG A 84 -4.29 -0.82 10.47
N THR A 85 -5.44 -0.13 10.57
CA THR A 85 -6.17 0.46 9.43
C THR A 85 -6.38 1.94 9.67
N ALA A 86 -6.63 2.70 8.61
CA ALA A 86 -7.20 4.04 8.70
C ALA A 86 -8.68 3.97 9.16
N THR A 87 -9.30 5.11 9.38
CA THR A 87 -10.75 5.12 9.64
C THR A 87 -11.50 4.48 8.47
N LYS A 88 -12.57 3.76 8.77
CA LYS A 88 -13.42 3.09 7.77
C LYS A 88 -13.84 4.04 6.64
N GLN A 89 -14.22 5.27 7.00
CA GLN A 89 -14.64 6.30 6.04
C GLN A 89 -13.49 6.72 5.12
N SER A 90 -12.32 7.07 5.66
CA SER A 90 -11.16 7.49 4.85
C SER A 90 -10.65 6.37 3.95
N PHE A 91 -10.69 5.13 4.47
CA PHE A 91 -10.29 3.94 3.73
C PHE A 91 -11.22 3.69 2.54
N LYS A 92 -12.55 3.69 2.76
CA LYS A 92 -13.57 3.52 1.72
C LYS A 92 -13.46 4.62 0.66
N ALA A 93 -13.41 5.89 1.07
CA ALA A 93 -13.30 7.00 0.15
C ALA A 93 -12.06 6.92 -0.76
N LEU A 94 -10.91 6.48 -0.21
CA LEU A 94 -9.71 6.30 -1.02
C LEU A 94 -9.82 5.09 -1.95
N SER A 95 -10.35 3.94 -1.50
CA SER A 95 -10.51 2.77 -2.37
C SER A 95 -11.42 3.05 -3.58
N GLU A 96 -12.54 3.73 -3.35
CA GLU A 96 -13.46 4.16 -4.42
C GLU A 96 -12.79 5.15 -5.40
N ARG A 97 -12.01 6.09 -4.87
CA ARG A 97 -11.28 7.05 -5.70
C ARG A 97 -10.22 6.36 -6.56
N ILE A 98 -9.48 5.41 -6.00
CA ILE A 98 -8.49 4.62 -6.74
C ILE A 98 -9.18 3.74 -7.79
N ALA A 99 -10.31 3.14 -7.45
CA ALA A 99 -11.05 2.27 -8.38
C ALA A 99 -11.49 3.00 -9.66
N LYS A 100 -11.80 4.29 -9.56
CA LYS A 100 -12.20 5.15 -10.68
C LYS A 100 -11.02 5.71 -11.48
N TRP A 101 -9.78 5.52 -11.03
CA TRP A 101 -8.59 6.01 -11.72
C TRP A 101 -8.33 5.20 -12.99
N SER A 102 -8.20 5.88 -14.13
CA SER A 102 -7.99 5.29 -15.47
C SER A 102 -6.90 5.95 -16.30
N GLU A 103 -6.29 7.04 -15.82
CA GLU A 103 -5.34 7.83 -16.60
C GLU A 103 -3.98 7.13 -16.80
N SER A 104 -3.60 6.29 -15.86
CA SER A 104 -2.29 5.60 -15.87
C SER A 104 -2.29 4.41 -14.92
N GLY A 105 -1.18 3.65 -14.91
CA GLY A 105 -0.99 2.59 -13.94
C GLY A 105 -0.86 3.09 -12.50
N ILE A 106 -1.22 2.25 -11.55
CA ILE A 106 -1.30 2.55 -10.12
C ILE A 106 -0.30 1.69 -9.35
N TYR A 107 0.51 2.31 -8.52
CA TYR A 107 1.42 1.65 -7.60
C TYR A 107 0.96 1.84 -6.17
N ILE A 108 0.51 0.76 -5.51
CA ILE A 108 0.09 0.79 -4.10
C ILE A 108 1.19 0.19 -3.25
N HIS A 109 1.68 0.96 -2.27
CA HIS A 109 2.72 0.48 -1.38
C HIS A 109 2.51 0.83 0.09
N CYS A 110 3.14 0.05 0.93
CA CYS A 110 3.46 0.39 2.31
C CYS A 110 4.97 0.18 2.53
N ALA A 111 5.42 0.10 3.77
CA ALA A 111 6.82 -0.17 4.06
C ALA A 111 7.32 -1.46 3.37
N LYS A 112 6.65 -2.59 3.59
CA LYS A 112 7.05 -3.94 3.10
C LYS A 112 6.20 -4.48 1.95
N GLY A 113 5.06 -3.87 1.64
CA GLY A 113 4.14 -4.36 0.63
C GLY A 113 3.48 -5.71 1.00
N ARG A 114 3.05 -5.87 2.25
CA ARG A 114 2.53 -7.16 2.75
C ARG A 114 1.17 -7.08 3.43
N GLY A 115 0.89 -6.06 4.24
CA GLY A 115 -0.35 -5.92 5.01
C GLY A 115 -1.16 -4.72 4.55
N ARG A 116 -0.80 -3.51 5.01
CA ARG A 116 -1.56 -2.26 4.76
C ARG A 116 -1.89 -2.00 3.29
N SER A 117 -0.89 -2.09 2.42
CA SER A 117 -1.09 -1.94 0.97
C SER A 117 -1.93 -3.05 0.37
N THR A 118 -1.80 -4.29 0.87
CA THR A 118 -2.66 -5.42 0.46
C THR A 118 -4.11 -5.18 0.85
N THR A 119 -4.35 -4.68 2.07
CA THR A 119 -5.71 -4.35 2.53
C THR A 119 -6.39 -3.35 1.58
N LEU A 120 -5.67 -2.28 1.21
CA LEU A 120 -6.20 -1.29 0.27
C LEU A 120 -6.41 -1.87 -1.13
N LEU A 121 -5.49 -2.73 -1.59
CA LEU A 121 -5.61 -3.37 -2.89
C LEU A 121 -6.82 -4.31 -2.96
N VAL A 122 -7.09 -5.10 -1.91
CA VAL A 122 -8.31 -5.92 -1.82
C VAL A 122 -9.54 -5.05 -2.01
N ALA A 123 -9.64 -3.94 -1.28
CA ALA A 123 -10.76 -3.02 -1.43
C ALA A 123 -10.89 -2.48 -2.88
N VAL A 124 -9.78 -2.07 -3.49
CA VAL A 124 -9.78 -1.57 -4.88
C VAL A 124 -10.26 -2.64 -5.88
N LEU A 125 -9.84 -3.89 -5.72
CA LEU A 125 -10.28 -5.00 -6.57
C LEU A 125 -11.79 -5.26 -6.43
N MET A 126 -12.31 -5.19 -5.22
CA MET A 126 -13.75 -5.32 -4.95
C MET A 126 -14.55 -4.13 -5.51
N GLU A 127 -14.07 -2.89 -5.32
CA GLU A 127 -14.70 -1.69 -5.90
C GLU A 127 -14.73 -1.71 -7.44
N ARG A 128 -13.74 -2.37 -8.07
CA ARG A 128 -13.70 -2.58 -9.52
C ARG A 128 -14.55 -3.75 -10.01
N GLY A 129 -15.15 -4.51 -9.11
CA GLY A 129 -15.89 -5.74 -9.44
C GLY A 129 -15.03 -6.84 -10.06
N GLN A 130 -13.71 -6.80 -9.83
CA GLN A 130 -12.75 -7.79 -10.34
C GLN A 130 -12.73 -9.05 -9.50
N VAL A 131 -13.23 -8.98 -8.29
CA VAL A 131 -13.42 -10.10 -7.34
C VAL A 131 -14.72 -9.87 -6.56
N GLN A 132 -15.31 -10.95 -6.06
CA GLN A 132 -16.57 -10.89 -5.31
C GLN A 132 -16.35 -11.00 -3.78
N THR A 133 -15.26 -11.64 -3.36
CA THR A 133 -14.96 -11.88 -1.95
C THR A 133 -13.55 -11.45 -1.57
N ILE A 134 -13.34 -11.21 -0.27
CA ILE A 134 -12.02 -10.90 0.30
C ILE A 134 -11.05 -12.06 0.06
N ASP A 135 -11.52 -13.29 0.19
CA ASP A 135 -10.65 -14.47 0.04
C ASP A 135 -10.24 -14.67 -1.42
N GLU A 136 -11.15 -14.47 -2.38
CA GLU A 136 -10.83 -14.48 -3.81
C GLU A 136 -9.77 -13.41 -4.15
N ALA A 137 -9.91 -12.18 -3.63
CA ALA A 137 -8.89 -11.14 -3.79
C ALA A 137 -7.54 -11.56 -3.20
N MET A 138 -7.56 -12.16 -2.02
CA MET A 138 -6.34 -12.63 -1.36
C MET A 138 -5.65 -13.77 -2.10
N GLU A 139 -6.40 -14.69 -2.71
CA GLU A 139 -5.84 -15.75 -3.56
C GLU A 139 -5.19 -15.16 -4.80
N LEU A 140 -5.88 -14.25 -5.51
CA LEU A 140 -5.34 -13.55 -6.67
C LEU A 140 -4.02 -12.84 -6.34
N ILE A 141 -3.98 -12.10 -5.22
CA ILE A 141 -2.78 -11.37 -4.81
C ILE A 141 -1.67 -12.33 -4.39
N ARG A 142 -1.97 -13.40 -3.65
CA ARG A 142 -0.98 -14.41 -3.21
C ARG A 142 -0.35 -15.15 -4.37
N GLY A 143 -1.09 -15.38 -5.44
CA GLY A 143 -0.58 -16.00 -6.67
C GLY A 143 0.61 -15.23 -7.25
N GLN A 144 0.62 -13.91 -7.13
CA GLN A 144 1.70 -13.04 -7.60
C GLN A 144 2.70 -12.67 -6.48
N ARG A 145 2.22 -12.52 -5.24
CA ARG A 145 3.01 -12.08 -4.08
C ARG A 145 2.71 -12.94 -2.84
N PRO A 146 3.34 -14.12 -2.68
CA PRO A 146 2.96 -15.11 -1.67
C PRO A 146 3.04 -14.64 -0.21
N GLN A 147 3.89 -13.66 0.10
CA GLN A 147 4.10 -13.18 1.48
C GLN A 147 3.06 -12.16 1.99
N VAL A 148 2.01 -11.88 1.21
CA VAL A 148 0.94 -10.99 1.66
C VAL A 148 0.10 -11.63 2.75
N ARG A 149 -0.36 -10.81 3.68
CA ARG A 149 -1.23 -11.23 4.78
C ARG A 149 -2.10 -10.06 5.23
N LEU A 150 -3.27 -10.38 5.75
CA LEU A 150 -4.12 -9.43 6.47
C LEU A 150 -3.97 -9.69 7.97
N HIS A 151 -3.70 -8.65 8.74
CA HIS A 151 -3.84 -8.70 10.18
C HIS A 151 -5.33 -8.60 10.56
N LYS A 152 -5.68 -9.08 11.76
CA LYS A 152 -7.07 -9.09 12.21
C LYS A 152 -7.81 -7.76 12.02
N PRO A 153 -7.29 -6.58 12.45
CA PRO A 153 -7.98 -5.31 12.20
C PRO A 153 -8.15 -4.96 10.72
N GLN A 154 -7.21 -5.42 9.87
CA GLN A 154 -7.26 -5.19 8.43
C GLN A 154 -8.34 -6.04 7.77
N ARG A 155 -8.53 -7.27 8.22
CA ARG A 155 -9.61 -8.14 7.76
C ARG A 155 -10.97 -7.60 8.23
N GLU A 156 -11.10 -7.24 9.50
CA GLU A 156 -12.34 -6.71 10.08
C GLU A 156 -12.85 -5.45 9.36
N VAL A 157 -11.97 -4.53 8.93
CA VAL A 157 -12.41 -3.36 8.17
C VAL A 157 -12.95 -3.74 6.79
N LEU A 158 -12.33 -4.70 6.11
CA LEU A 158 -12.82 -5.19 4.83
C LEU A 158 -14.16 -5.89 4.96
N GLU A 159 -14.30 -6.81 5.91
CA GLU A 159 -15.56 -7.51 6.24
C GLU A 159 -16.67 -6.50 6.53
N SER A 160 -16.37 -5.50 7.35
CA SER A 160 -17.36 -4.46 7.68
C SER A 160 -17.77 -3.55 6.51
N LEU A 161 -17.00 -3.54 5.42
CA LEU A 161 -17.30 -2.73 4.23
C LEU A 161 -17.98 -3.54 3.12
N TYR A 162 -17.69 -4.83 3.02
CA TYR A 162 -18.04 -5.62 1.84
C TYR A 162 -18.84 -6.89 2.10
N GLU A 163 -18.81 -7.46 3.32
CA GLU A 163 -19.54 -8.71 3.60
C GLU A 163 -21.02 -8.50 3.95
N HIS A 164 -21.46 -7.28 4.25
CA HIS A 164 -22.88 -6.99 4.49
C HIS A 164 -23.75 -6.89 3.23
N HIS A 165 -23.19 -7.09 2.04
CA HIS A 165 -23.93 -7.04 0.78
C HIS A 165 -24.30 -8.43 0.23
N LEU A 166 -24.05 -9.50 0.97
CA LEU A 166 -24.36 -10.90 0.57
C LEU A 166 -25.55 -11.50 1.32
N ALA A 167 -26.37 -10.69 1.96
CA ALA A 167 -27.61 -11.12 2.61
C ALA A 167 -28.83 -10.66 1.81
#